data_2974e941cd0ce20f91f521059780ea57
#
_entry.id   2974e941cd0ce20f91f521059780ea57
#
_cell.length_a   1.000
_cell.length_b   1.000
_cell.length_c   1.000
_cell.angle_alpha   90.00
_cell.angle_beta   90.00
_cell.angle_gamma   90.00
#
_symmetry.space_group_name_H-M   'P 1'
#
loop_
_entity.id
_entity.type
_entity.pdbx_description
1 polymer ?
#
loop_
_entity_poly.entity_id
_entity_poly.type
_entity_poly.pdbx_seq_one_letter_code
_entity_poly.pdbx_strand_id
1 'polypeptide(L)'
;MVKDELLALLDSLDANGGFTDEGFARFGELVERIRIESPWPEPTRTLHKVEGRWETVFAHFGGKVNAGKTRVHDSTLALQSWNRFPPAPIRVERICQEISRQGNAYNNVIDFSAPPGASRDGQAHGAIVVRGTFRDDPDNAQRFVVEFTRMELAPTRGTSEPDLRRALGLADDAPLVADMKPPKVSSDVIYLDDEIRINVGSVGGLYLLKRSGEQPFSI
;
A
#
# COMPACT_ATOMS: atom_id res chain seq x y z
N MET A 1 1.74 -25.37 8.12
CA MET A 1 1.61 -24.29 9.15
C MET A 1 0.48 -23.35 8.73
N VAL A 2 -0.12 -22.60 9.67
CA VAL A 2 -1.25 -21.69 9.33
C VAL A 2 -0.85 -20.66 8.26
N LYS A 3 0.37 -20.16 8.30
CA LYS A 3 0.94 -19.25 7.30
C LYS A 3 0.90 -19.85 5.88
N ASP A 4 1.31 -21.10 5.72
CA ASP A 4 1.36 -21.74 4.39
C ASP A 4 -0.06 -21.96 3.84
N GLU A 5 -1.03 -22.32 4.72
CA GLU A 5 -2.44 -22.42 4.34
C GLU A 5 -2.99 -21.07 3.88
N LEU A 6 -2.65 -19.98 4.61
CA LEU A 6 -3.07 -18.63 4.27
C LEU A 6 -2.51 -18.17 2.92
N LEU A 7 -1.22 -18.38 2.68
CA LEU A 7 -0.57 -18.02 1.42
C LEU A 7 -1.09 -18.87 0.24
N ALA A 8 -1.28 -20.16 0.43
CA ALA A 8 -1.86 -21.05 -0.60
C ALA A 8 -3.30 -20.64 -0.95
N LEU A 9 -4.10 -20.23 0.06
CA LEU A 9 -5.44 -19.70 -0.19
C LEU A 9 -5.37 -18.43 -1.04
N LEU A 10 -4.48 -17.49 -0.75
CA LEU A 10 -4.30 -16.26 -1.54
C LEU A 10 -3.88 -16.57 -2.99
N ASP A 11 -2.95 -17.48 -3.19
CA ASP A 11 -2.51 -17.88 -4.54
C ASP A 11 -3.66 -18.52 -5.34
N SER A 12 -4.53 -19.29 -4.69
CA SER A 12 -5.72 -19.87 -5.33
C SER A 12 -6.75 -18.84 -5.77
N LEU A 13 -6.84 -17.74 -5.04
CA LEU A 13 -7.79 -16.66 -5.32
C LEU A 13 -7.36 -15.80 -6.51
N ASP A 14 -6.07 -15.54 -6.65
CA ASP A 14 -5.51 -14.84 -7.81
C ASP A 14 -5.82 -15.62 -9.12
N ALA A 15 -5.75 -16.96 -9.07
CA ALA A 15 -6.05 -17.83 -10.20
C ALA A 15 -7.55 -17.81 -10.60
N ASN A 16 -8.45 -17.56 -9.65
CA ASN A 16 -9.90 -17.62 -9.84
C ASN A 16 -10.59 -16.23 -9.92
N GLY A 17 -9.82 -15.14 -9.90
CA GLY A 17 -10.36 -13.80 -10.07
C GLY A 17 -11.03 -13.19 -8.82
N GLY A 18 -10.81 -13.75 -7.65
CA GLY A 18 -11.26 -13.20 -6.38
C GLY A 18 -11.84 -14.21 -5.40
N PHE A 19 -12.23 -13.71 -4.23
CA PHE A 19 -12.85 -14.53 -3.19
C PHE A 19 -14.31 -14.88 -3.50
N THR A 20 -14.66 -16.14 -3.26
CA THR A 20 -16.03 -16.53 -2.95
C THR A 20 -16.33 -16.18 -1.47
N ASP A 21 -17.61 -16.14 -1.08
CA ASP A 21 -17.98 -15.91 0.34
C ASP A 21 -17.35 -16.96 1.26
N GLU A 22 -17.29 -18.21 0.84
CA GLU A 22 -16.64 -19.30 1.58
C GLU A 22 -15.12 -19.09 1.69
N GLY A 23 -14.47 -18.70 0.59
CA GLY A 23 -13.04 -18.40 0.57
C GLY A 23 -12.70 -17.22 1.48
N PHE A 24 -13.56 -16.20 1.52
CA PHE A 24 -13.38 -15.06 2.42
C PHE A 24 -13.58 -15.42 3.88
N ALA A 25 -14.58 -16.25 4.21
CA ALA A 25 -14.78 -16.76 5.57
C ALA A 25 -13.55 -17.58 6.02
N ARG A 26 -13.06 -18.47 5.15
CA ARG A 26 -11.84 -19.25 5.44
C ARG A 26 -10.61 -18.39 5.65
N PHE A 27 -10.45 -17.33 4.85
CA PHE A 27 -9.38 -16.36 5.03
C PHE A 27 -9.44 -15.70 6.41
N GLY A 28 -10.64 -15.27 6.86
CA GLY A 28 -10.84 -14.69 8.18
C GLY A 28 -10.45 -15.65 9.31
N GLU A 29 -10.85 -16.92 9.23
CA GLU A 29 -10.47 -17.96 10.21
C GLU A 29 -8.93 -18.13 10.28
N LEU A 30 -8.26 -18.16 9.12
CA LEU A 30 -6.80 -18.29 9.07
C LEU A 30 -6.10 -17.07 9.65
N VAL A 31 -6.62 -15.85 9.41
CA VAL A 31 -6.10 -14.61 10.00
C VAL A 31 -6.22 -14.62 11.53
N GLU A 32 -7.35 -15.04 12.09
CA GLU A 32 -7.50 -15.15 13.54
C GLU A 32 -6.57 -16.22 14.15
N ARG A 33 -6.35 -17.32 13.45
CA ARG A 33 -5.43 -18.36 13.92
C ARG A 33 -3.96 -17.91 13.87
N ILE A 34 -3.52 -17.26 12.77
CA ILE A 34 -2.12 -16.84 12.62
C ILE A 34 -1.77 -15.69 13.58
N ARG A 35 -2.74 -14.86 13.97
CA ARG A 35 -2.55 -13.74 14.88
C ARG A 35 -1.89 -14.16 16.21
N ILE A 36 -2.30 -15.31 16.77
CA ILE A 36 -1.74 -15.83 18.03
C ILE A 36 -0.36 -16.47 17.86
N GLU A 37 0.05 -16.76 16.62
CA GLU A 37 1.35 -17.33 16.27
C GLU A 37 2.39 -16.25 15.89
N SER A 38 2.08 -14.96 16.05
CA SER A 38 2.99 -13.87 15.64
C SER A 38 4.33 -13.94 16.40
N PRO A 39 5.46 -14.11 15.70
CA PRO A 39 6.77 -14.09 16.33
C PRO A 39 7.11 -12.74 16.98
N TRP A 40 6.51 -11.67 16.49
CA TRP A 40 6.71 -10.30 16.97
C TRP A 40 5.37 -9.67 17.37
N PRO A 41 4.80 -10.05 18.54
CA PRO A 41 3.45 -9.62 18.95
C PRO A 41 3.37 -8.14 19.35
N GLU A 42 4.52 -7.50 19.57
CA GLU A 42 4.65 -6.07 19.93
C GLU A 42 5.47 -5.31 18.88
N PRO A 43 4.94 -5.12 17.66
CA PRO A 43 5.69 -4.57 16.53
C PRO A 43 6.18 -3.13 16.77
N THR A 44 5.47 -2.31 17.55
CA THR A 44 5.93 -0.95 17.86
C THR A 44 7.19 -0.94 18.75
N ARG A 45 7.43 -2.02 19.51
CA ARG A 45 8.65 -2.21 20.31
C ARG A 45 9.77 -2.89 19.55
N THR A 46 9.46 -3.47 18.38
CA THR A 46 10.43 -4.18 17.51
C THR A 46 10.51 -3.54 16.13
N LEU A 47 10.63 -2.21 16.08
CA LEU A 47 10.59 -1.40 14.85
C LEU A 47 11.55 -1.88 13.76
N HIS A 48 12.73 -2.43 14.13
CA HIS A 48 13.68 -2.99 13.17
C HIS A 48 13.12 -4.18 12.38
N LYS A 49 12.05 -4.84 12.87
CA LYS A 49 11.34 -5.91 12.17
C LYS A 49 10.24 -5.37 11.26
N VAL A 50 9.68 -4.22 11.60
CA VAL A 50 8.63 -3.55 10.79
C VAL A 50 9.25 -2.70 9.69
N GLU A 51 10.45 -2.16 9.91
CA GLU A 51 11.15 -1.27 8.99
C GLU A 51 11.39 -1.92 7.62
N GLY A 52 11.25 -1.14 6.56
CA GLY A 52 11.47 -1.56 5.17
C GLY A 52 10.26 -1.31 4.27
N ARG A 53 10.33 -1.86 3.06
CA ARG A 53 9.27 -1.79 2.06
C ARG A 53 8.46 -3.10 2.05
N TRP A 54 7.16 -2.96 2.06
CA TRP A 54 6.20 -4.06 2.13
C TRP A 54 5.20 -3.95 0.99
N GLU A 55 5.15 -4.94 0.11
CA GLU A 55 4.19 -5.00 -0.98
C GLU A 55 2.87 -5.57 -0.50
N THR A 56 1.77 -4.85 -0.76
CA THR A 56 0.42 -5.31 -0.45
C THR A 56 0.03 -6.41 -1.45
N VAL A 57 -0.11 -7.63 -0.98
CA VAL A 57 -0.54 -8.78 -1.79
C VAL A 57 -2.03 -9.06 -1.65
N PHE A 58 -2.64 -8.56 -0.59
CA PHE A 58 -4.08 -8.60 -0.38
C PHE A 58 -4.54 -7.36 0.40
N ALA A 59 -5.69 -6.79 0.02
CA ALA A 59 -6.38 -5.77 0.80
C ALA A 59 -7.89 -5.94 0.71
N HIS A 60 -8.55 -5.75 1.84
CA HIS A 60 -9.99 -5.68 1.96
C HIS A 60 -10.37 -4.40 2.70
N PHE A 61 -11.22 -3.57 2.10
CA PHE A 61 -11.62 -2.27 2.64
C PHE A 61 -13.08 -2.31 3.13
N GLY A 62 -13.32 -2.98 4.24
CA GLY A 62 -14.61 -2.91 4.94
C GLY A 62 -15.85 -3.19 4.07
N GLY A 63 -15.80 -4.18 3.18
CA GLY A 63 -16.90 -4.58 2.30
C GLY A 63 -17.05 -3.76 1.00
N LYS A 64 -16.19 -2.77 0.75
CA LYS A 64 -16.33 -1.88 -0.42
C LYS A 64 -15.36 -2.17 -1.57
N VAL A 65 -14.41 -3.07 -1.42
CA VAL A 65 -13.42 -3.37 -2.47
C VAL A 65 -13.35 -4.86 -2.70
N ASN A 66 -13.39 -5.22 -3.98
CA ASN A 66 -13.13 -6.59 -4.38
C ASN A 66 -11.70 -6.97 -3.99
N ALA A 67 -11.57 -7.94 -3.12
CA ALA A 67 -10.33 -8.63 -2.84
C ALA A 67 -9.69 -9.07 -4.16
N GLY A 68 -8.38 -8.93 -4.29
CA GLY A 68 -7.65 -9.33 -5.48
C GLY A 68 -7.33 -8.22 -6.49
N LYS A 69 -7.88 -7.00 -6.36
CA LYS A 69 -7.56 -5.87 -7.27
C LYS A 69 -6.41 -4.98 -6.80
N THR A 70 -5.60 -5.44 -5.87
CA THR A 70 -4.55 -4.62 -5.26
C THR A 70 -3.22 -4.64 -6.01
N ARG A 71 -3.05 -5.53 -6.98
CA ARG A 71 -1.78 -5.68 -7.70
C ARG A 71 -1.77 -4.85 -8.99
N VAL A 72 -2.50 -5.29 -10.00
CA VAL A 72 -2.56 -4.63 -11.31
C VAL A 72 -4.00 -4.38 -11.69
N HIS A 73 -4.39 -3.11 -11.82
CA HIS A 73 -5.76 -2.76 -12.21
C HIS A 73 -5.84 -1.37 -12.83
N ASP A 74 -6.78 -1.19 -13.74
CA ASP A 74 -7.09 0.11 -14.30
C ASP A 74 -7.81 0.98 -13.27
N SER A 75 -7.40 2.23 -13.18
CA SER A 75 -7.89 3.19 -12.19
C SER A 75 -7.79 4.62 -12.73
N THR A 76 -8.22 5.58 -11.93
CA THR A 76 -7.97 7.00 -12.18
C THR A 76 -7.03 7.58 -11.14
N LEU A 77 -6.15 8.48 -11.57
CA LEU A 77 -5.25 9.20 -10.69
C LEU A 77 -6.02 9.89 -9.55
N ALA A 78 -7.11 10.59 -9.86
CA ALA A 78 -7.91 11.29 -8.86
C ALA A 78 -8.41 10.35 -7.76
N LEU A 79 -8.88 9.15 -8.12
CA LEU A 79 -9.36 8.15 -7.15
C LEU A 79 -8.22 7.66 -6.25
N GLN A 80 -7.08 7.32 -6.86
CA GLN A 80 -5.91 6.81 -6.14
C GLN A 80 -5.21 7.90 -5.31
N SER A 81 -5.37 9.16 -5.70
CA SER A 81 -4.79 10.33 -5.03
C SER A 81 -5.78 11.10 -4.16
N TRP A 82 -6.95 10.52 -3.84
CA TRP A 82 -8.01 11.18 -3.07
C TRP A 82 -8.36 12.58 -3.61
N ASN A 83 -8.46 12.69 -4.94
CA ASN A 83 -8.75 13.94 -5.65
C ASN A 83 -7.74 15.07 -5.41
N ARG A 84 -6.48 14.75 -5.06
CA ARG A 84 -5.41 15.75 -4.90
C ARG A 84 -4.81 16.19 -6.24
N PHE A 85 -4.97 15.36 -7.26
CA PHE A 85 -4.54 15.64 -8.63
C PHE A 85 -5.71 15.52 -9.59
N PRO A 86 -5.67 16.20 -10.74
CA PRO A 86 -6.70 16.08 -11.77
C PRO A 86 -6.90 14.61 -12.20
N PRO A 87 -8.10 14.24 -12.64
CA PRO A 87 -8.37 12.88 -13.09
C PRO A 87 -7.56 12.56 -14.35
N ALA A 88 -6.83 11.46 -14.33
CA ALA A 88 -6.15 10.89 -15.46
C ALA A 88 -6.22 9.36 -15.37
N PRO A 89 -6.39 8.64 -16.50
CA PRO A 89 -6.36 7.19 -16.47
C PRO A 89 -4.95 6.72 -16.10
N ILE A 90 -4.87 5.75 -15.19
CA ILE A 90 -3.63 5.09 -14.80
C ILE A 90 -3.86 3.59 -14.68
N ARG A 91 -2.79 2.82 -14.85
CA ARG A 91 -2.77 1.41 -14.53
C ARG A 91 -1.92 1.22 -13.28
N VAL A 92 -2.57 0.89 -12.16
CA VAL A 92 -1.89 0.56 -10.91
C VAL A 92 -1.17 -0.76 -11.08
N GLU A 93 0.12 -0.77 -10.82
CA GLU A 93 0.97 -1.96 -10.96
C GLU A 93 1.22 -2.63 -9.60
N ARG A 94 1.38 -1.80 -8.56
CA ARG A 94 1.75 -2.28 -7.23
C ARG A 94 1.37 -1.26 -6.16
N ILE A 95 1.01 -1.74 -4.98
CA ILE A 95 0.78 -0.91 -3.78
C ILE A 95 1.73 -1.38 -2.70
N CYS A 96 2.50 -0.46 -2.12
CA CYS A 96 3.45 -0.74 -1.06
C CYS A 96 3.22 0.16 0.15
N GLN A 97 3.65 -0.31 1.31
CA GLN A 97 3.85 0.49 2.50
C GLN A 97 5.33 0.50 2.86
N GLU A 98 5.84 1.67 3.21
CA GLU A 98 7.23 1.87 3.63
C GLU A 98 7.25 2.41 5.04
N ILE A 99 8.06 1.80 5.88
CA ILE A 99 8.24 2.21 7.27
C ILE A 99 9.72 2.42 7.52
N SER A 100 10.07 3.57 8.09
CA SER A 100 11.43 3.86 8.52
C SER A 100 11.45 4.48 9.91
N ARG A 101 12.41 4.05 10.72
CA ARG A 101 12.69 4.67 12.02
C ARG A 101 13.26 6.07 11.87
N GLN A 102 13.95 6.32 10.76
CA GLN A 102 14.42 7.67 10.44
C GLN A 102 13.22 8.58 10.17
N GLY A 103 13.02 9.59 10.98
CA GLY A 103 11.90 10.52 10.90
C GLY A 103 10.53 9.90 11.23
N ASN A 104 10.49 8.65 11.78
CA ASN A 104 9.25 7.92 12.02
C ASN A 104 8.34 7.89 10.78
N ALA A 105 8.93 7.67 9.61
CA ALA A 105 8.21 7.73 8.35
C ALA A 105 7.31 6.51 8.14
N TYR A 106 6.09 6.78 7.66
CA TYR A 106 5.11 5.78 7.24
C TYR A 106 4.48 6.23 5.92
N ASN A 107 4.92 5.64 4.81
CA ASN A 107 4.48 6.02 3.49
C ASN A 107 3.63 4.93 2.85
N ASN A 108 2.59 5.34 2.10
CA ASN A 108 1.95 4.46 1.13
C ASN A 108 2.47 4.84 -0.26
N VAL A 109 2.87 3.86 -1.05
CA VAL A 109 3.40 4.04 -2.40
C VAL A 109 2.56 3.24 -3.38
N ILE A 110 2.05 3.90 -4.41
CA ILE A 110 1.25 3.29 -5.47
C ILE A 110 2.03 3.44 -6.77
N ASP A 111 2.68 2.37 -7.20
CA ASP A 111 3.39 2.35 -8.50
C ASP A 111 2.36 2.21 -9.62
N PHE A 112 2.50 3.02 -10.66
CA PHE A 112 1.59 3.01 -11.80
C PHE A 112 2.29 3.27 -13.13
N SER A 113 1.60 2.91 -14.21
CA SER A 113 1.93 3.35 -15.57
C SER A 113 0.79 4.17 -16.17
N ALA A 114 1.14 5.14 -17.00
CA ALA A 114 0.18 5.86 -17.84
C ALA A 114 -0.23 5.00 -19.04
N PRO A 115 -1.40 5.24 -19.67
CA PRO A 115 -1.83 4.50 -20.84
C PRO A 115 -0.80 4.57 -21.99
N PRO A 116 -0.71 3.53 -22.83
CA PRO A 116 0.14 3.54 -24.02
C PRO A 116 -0.22 4.73 -24.92
N GLY A 117 0.80 5.37 -25.51
CA GLY A 117 0.62 6.51 -26.41
C GLY A 117 0.55 7.89 -25.72
N ALA A 118 0.54 7.93 -24.40
CA ALA A 118 0.58 9.18 -23.64
C ALA A 118 1.99 9.82 -23.61
N SER A 119 3.03 9.08 -24.00
CA SER A 119 4.41 9.57 -24.12
C SER A 119 5.00 9.24 -25.51
N ARG A 120 5.91 10.09 -26.01
CA ARG A 120 6.60 9.88 -27.30
C ARG A 120 7.63 8.75 -27.24
N ASP A 121 8.20 8.51 -26.08
CA ASP A 121 9.34 7.61 -25.85
C ASP A 121 8.96 6.29 -25.18
N GLY A 122 7.66 5.95 -25.17
CA GLY A 122 7.16 4.72 -24.55
C GLY A 122 6.11 4.95 -23.47
N GLN A 123 5.95 3.97 -22.59
CA GLN A 123 5.02 4.05 -21.49
C GLN A 123 5.66 4.84 -20.33
N ALA A 124 5.01 5.91 -19.88
CA ALA A 124 5.46 6.65 -18.71
C ALA A 124 5.09 5.91 -17.42
N HIS A 125 6.01 5.86 -16.48
CA HIS A 125 5.86 5.24 -15.18
C HIS A 125 6.01 6.27 -14.07
N GLY A 126 5.22 6.12 -13.02
CA GLY A 126 5.27 6.98 -11.85
C GLY A 126 4.86 6.26 -10.57
N ALA A 127 5.01 6.96 -9.47
CA ALA A 127 4.48 6.55 -8.19
C ALA A 127 3.68 7.68 -7.55
N ILE A 128 2.55 7.34 -6.92
CA ILE A 128 1.87 8.19 -5.96
C ILE A 128 2.47 7.85 -4.60
N VAL A 129 3.14 8.82 -3.97
CA VAL A 129 3.74 8.65 -2.65
C VAL A 129 2.94 9.46 -1.64
N VAL A 130 2.25 8.77 -0.73
CA VAL A 130 1.52 9.40 0.38
C VAL A 130 2.44 9.43 1.58
N ARG A 131 3.00 10.59 1.89
CA ARG A 131 3.95 10.80 2.97
C ARG A 131 3.24 10.96 4.29
N GLY A 132 3.72 10.23 5.29
CA GLY A 132 3.22 10.34 6.65
C GLY A 132 4.29 10.04 7.68
N THR A 133 3.93 10.31 8.92
CA THR A 133 4.70 9.90 10.09
C THR A 133 3.87 8.99 10.97
N PHE A 134 4.52 8.23 11.81
CA PHE A 134 3.85 7.42 12.81
C PHE A 134 4.37 7.71 14.23
N ARG A 135 3.55 7.38 15.18
CA ARG A 135 3.92 7.26 16.59
C ARG A 135 3.28 6.02 17.18
N ASP A 136 3.86 5.52 18.23
CA ASP A 136 3.32 4.41 18.98
C ASP A 136 2.05 4.82 19.73
N ASP A 137 1.13 3.88 19.88
CA ASP A 137 0.03 4.00 20.84
C ASP A 137 0.51 3.46 22.20
N PRO A 138 0.50 4.25 23.27
CA PRO A 138 0.97 3.80 24.59
C PRO A 138 0.16 2.65 25.15
N ASP A 139 -1.11 2.55 24.77
CA ASP A 139 -2.05 1.55 25.29
C ASP A 139 -2.13 0.30 24.40
N ASN A 140 -1.53 0.31 23.22
CA ASN A 140 -1.56 -0.82 22.29
C ASN A 140 -0.24 -0.99 21.51
N ALA A 141 0.58 -1.92 21.94
CA ALA A 141 1.89 -2.21 21.32
C ALA A 141 1.82 -2.76 19.88
N GLN A 142 0.63 -3.05 19.35
CA GLN A 142 0.41 -3.42 17.94
C GLN A 142 0.10 -2.21 17.06
N ARG A 143 -0.23 -1.05 17.65
CA ARG A 143 -0.83 0.10 16.95
C ARG A 143 0.19 1.17 16.60
N PHE A 144 0.26 1.47 15.32
CA PHE A 144 0.87 2.68 14.77
C PHE A 144 -0.23 3.72 14.56
N VAL A 145 -0.11 4.87 15.21
CA VAL A 145 -0.97 6.04 14.93
C VAL A 145 -0.29 6.82 13.81
N VAL A 146 -0.93 6.89 12.65
CA VAL A 146 -0.35 7.43 11.42
C VAL A 146 -1.00 8.76 11.06
N GLU A 147 -0.19 9.71 10.61
CA GLU A 147 -0.61 11.03 10.17
C GLU A 147 -0.04 11.31 8.77
N PHE A 148 -0.90 11.28 7.75
CA PHE A 148 -0.52 11.60 6.38
C PHE A 148 -0.64 13.09 6.12
N THR A 149 0.44 13.73 5.68
CA THR A 149 0.52 15.20 5.53
C THR A 149 0.71 15.66 4.09
N ARG A 150 1.22 14.80 3.21
CA ARG A 150 1.65 15.20 1.87
C ARG A 150 1.47 14.07 0.88
N MET A 151 1.19 14.41 -0.36
CA MET A 151 1.13 13.49 -1.49
C MET A 151 2.01 13.99 -2.61
N GLU A 152 2.72 13.06 -3.25
CA GLU A 152 3.66 13.35 -4.31
C GLU A 152 3.40 12.45 -5.52
N LEU A 153 3.55 13.02 -6.72
CA LEU A 153 3.71 12.26 -7.96
C LEU A 153 5.20 12.22 -8.31
N ALA A 154 5.80 11.07 -8.26
CA ALA A 154 7.22 10.89 -8.55
C ALA A 154 7.41 10.11 -9.86
N PRO A 155 8.22 10.59 -10.81
CA PRO A 155 8.56 9.80 -11.98
C PRO A 155 9.43 8.60 -11.59
N THR A 156 9.22 7.46 -12.26
CA THR A 156 9.98 6.22 -12.00
C THR A 156 10.46 5.59 -13.30
N ARG A 157 11.34 4.59 -13.21
CA ARG A 157 11.83 3.79 -14.34
C ARG A 157 12.34 4.64 -15.53
N GLY A 158 13.07 5.71 -15.25
CA GLY A 158 13.64 6.58 -16.29
C GLY A 158 12.67 7.59 -16.90
N THR A 159 11.42 7.64 -16.47
CA THR A 159 10.48 8.70 -16.84
C THR A 159 10.96 10.03 -16.25
N SER A 160 10.95 11.10 -17.04
CA SER A 160 11.22 12.46 -16.54
C SER A 160 9.96 13.12 -15.99
N GLU A 161 10.11 14.17 -15.16
CA GLU A 161 8.95 14.95 -14.70
C GLU A 161 8.11 15.55 -15.86
N PRO A 162 8.72 16.16 -16.90
CA PRO A 162 7.96 16.65 -18.05
C PRO A 162 7.20 15.55 -18.77
N ASP A 163 7.78 14.35 -18.90
CA ASP A 163 7.09 13.23 -19.54
C ASP A 163 5.95 12.69 -18.69
N LEU A 164 6.13 12.64 -17.36
CA LEU A 164 5.07 12.26 -16.46
C LEU A 164 3.89 13.23 -16.53
N ARG A 165 4.15 14.57 -16.47
CA ARG A 165 3.10 15.59 -16.62
C ARG A 165 2.35 15.43 -17.94
N ARG A 166 3.07 15.30 -19.03
CA ARG A 166 2.47 15.12 -20.36
C ARG A 166 1.62 13.86 -20.43
N ALA A 167 2.13 12.74 -19.93
CA ALA A 167 1.43 11.46 -19.93
C ALA A 167 0.14 11.48 -19.10
N LEU A 168 0.09 12.29 -18.04
CA LEU A 168 -1.08 12.48 -17.21
C LEU A 168 -1.98 13.64 -17.65
N GLY A 169 -1.64 14.34 -18.74
CA GLY A 169 -2.39 15.51 -19.21
C GLY A 169 -2.35 16.71 -18.26
N LEU A 170 -1.29 16.81 -17.44
CA LEU A 170 -1.07 17.94 -16.55
C LEU A 170 -0.38 19.08 -17.29
N ALA A 171 -0.60 20.32 -16.85
CA ALA A 171 0.16 21.46 -17.36
C ALA A 171 1.66 21.32 -17.01
N ASP A 172 2.53 21.94 -17.82
CA ASP A 172 3.99 21.81 -17.67
C ASP A 172 4.50 22.32 -16.30
N ASP A 173 3.82 23.31 -15.72
CA ASP A 173 4.08 23.89 -14.42
C ASP A 173 3.21 23.34 -13.28
N ALA A 174 2.34 22.35 -13.57
CA ALA A 174 1.48 21.76 -12.56
C ALA A 174 2.30 21.17 -11.41
N PRO A 175 1.92 21.45 -10.16
CA PRO A 175 2.62 20.89 -9.00
C PRO A 175 2.46 19.38 -8.97
N LEU A 176 3.57 18.66 -8.75
CA LEU A 176 3.58 17.21 -8.51
C LEU A 176 3.48 16.88 -7.02
N VAL A 177 3.18 17.87 -6.20
CA VAL A 177 3.06 17.76 -4.75
C VAL A 177 1.79 18.45 -4.30
N ALA A 178 1.08 17.82 -3.36
CA ALA A 178 -0.11 18.38 -2.74
C ALA A 178 -0.10 18.11 -1.23
N ASP A 179 -0.40 19.13 -0.45
CA ASP A 179 -0.58 18.97 1.00
C ASP A 179 -1.91 18.25 1.29
N MET A 180 -1.90 17.48 2.36
CA MET A 180 -3.07 16.82 2.88
C MET A 180 -3.43 17.39 4.25
N LYS A 181 -4.73 17.51 4.53
CA LYS A 181 -5.16 17.64 5.93
C LYS A 181 -4.98 16.25 6.55
N PRO A 182 -4.22 16.13 7.64
CA PRO A 182 -3.89 14.82 8.18
C PRO A 182 -5.17 14.07 8.58
N PRO A 183 -5.53 12.96 7.92
CA PRO A 183 -6.48 12.05 8.50
C PRO A 183 -5.76 11.36 9.67
N LYS A 184 -6.38 11.36 10.84
CA LYS A 184 -5.91 10.51 11.95
C LYS A 184 -6.35 9.09 11.65
N VAL A 185 -5.41 8.25 11.27
CA VAL A 185 -5.65 6.83 11.02
C VAL A 185 -4.73 5.99 11.92
N SER A 186 -5.09 4.75 12.11
CA SER A 186 -4.21 3.80 12.77
C SER A 186 -4.06 2.53 11.94
N SER A 187 -2.98 1.84 12.19
CA SER A 187 -2.66 0.54 11.60
C SER A 187 -2.20 -0.39 12.72
N ASP A 188 -3.03 -1.38 13.03
CA ASP A 188 -2.72 -2.41 14.01
C ASP A 188 -2.05 -3.57 13.28
N VAL A 189 -0.77 -3.82 13.58
CA VAL A 189 -0.02 -4.95 13.04
C VAL A 189 -0.33 -6.17 13.90
N ILE A 190 -1.24 -7.02 13.43
CA ILE A 190 -1.74 -8.17 14.17
C ILE A 190 -0.90 -9.44 13.99
N TYR A 191 -0.11 -9.50 12.91
CA TYR A 191 0.89 -10.53 12.66
C TYR A 191 2.12 -9.92 11.99
N LEU A 192 3.28 -10.37 12.41
CA LEU A 192 4.56 -9.96 11.82
C LEU A 192 5.56 -11.11 11.92
N ASP A 193 6.17 -11.46 10.78
CA ASP A 193 7.39 -12.26 10.71
C ASP A 193 8.39 -11.62 9.72
N ASP A 194 9.46 -12.33 9.36
CA ASP A 194 10.48 -11.80 8.47
C ASP A 194 10.00 -11.67 6.99
N GLU A 195 8.88 -12.31 6.62
CA GLU A 195 8.38 -12.37 5.24
C GLU A 195 7.05 -11.66 5.04
N ILE A 196 6.12 -11.79 6.00
CA ILE A 196 4.78 -11.24 5.90
C ILE A 196 4.39 -10.37 7.10
N ARG A 197 3.48 -9.46 6.83
CA ARG A 197 2.85 -8.59 7.83
C ARG A 197 1.36 -8.51 7.54
N ILE A 198 0.53 -8.61 8.59
CA ILE A 198 -0.91 -8.45 8.48
C ILE A 198 -1.33 -7.26 9.33
N ASN A 199 -2.02 -6.30 8.71
CA ASN A 199 -2.46 -5.08 9.36
C ASN A 199 -3.99 -4.95 9.31
N VAL A 200 -4.54 -4.38 10.37
CA VAL A 200 -5.92 -3.89 10.42
C VAL A 200 -5.91 -2.37 10.53
N GLY A 201 -6.52 -1.69 9.57
CA GLY A 201 -6.66 -0.24 9.59
C GLY A 201 -7.84 0.24 10.43
N SER A 202 -7.79 1.46 10.94
CA SER A 202 -8.83 2.08 11.78
C SER A 202 -10.22 2.19 11.11
N VAL A 203 -10.29 2.07 9.79
CA VAL A 203 -11.55 2.05 9.03
C VAL A 203 -12.02 0.64 8.67
N GLY A 204 -11.45 -0.39 9.32
CA GLY A 204 -11.81 -1.80 9.12
C GLY A 204 -11.14 -2.44 7.90
N GLY A 205 -10.15 -1.81 7.30
CA GLY A 205 -9.36 -2.41 6.23
C GLY A 205 -8.44 -3.50 6.77
N LEU A 206 -8.35 -4.63 6.07
CA LEU A 206 -7.41 -5.72 6.35
C LEU A 206 -6.41 -5.81 5.20
N TYR A 207 -5.13 -5.82 5.54
CA TYR A 207 -4.03 -5.84 4.58
C TYR A 207 -3.08 -6.98 4.89
N LEU A 208 -2.74 -7.79 3.89
CA LEU A 208 -1.63 -8.72 3.96
C LEU A 208 -0.52 -8.22 3.04
N LEU A 209 0.66 -8.08 3.60
CA LEU A 209 1.82 -7.53 2.90
C LEU A 209 2.97 -8.54 2.95
N LYS A 210 3.72 -8.62 1.86
CA LYS A 210 4.99 -9.36 1.79
C LYS A 210 6.16 -8.38 1.84
N ARG A 211 7.22 -8.75 2.53
CA ARG A 211 8.45 -7.95 2.54
C ARG A 211 9.04 -7.86 1.14
N SER A 212 9.24 -6.66 0.66
CA SER A 212 9.98 -6.41 -0.59
C SER A 212 11.48 -6.37 -0.30
N GLY A 213 12.29 -6.94 -1.19
CA GLY A 213 13.75 -6.76 -1.15
C GLY A 213 14.23 -5.42 -1.71
N GLU A 214 13.31 -4.59 -2.21
CA GLU A 214 13.63 -3.28 -2.77
C GLU A 214 13.87 -2.25 -1.64
N GLN A 215 14.76 -1.30 -1.94
CA GLN A 215 14.96 -0.15 -1.06
C GLN A 215 13.67 0.69 -0.99
N PRO A 216 13.37 1.29 0.18
CA PRO A 216 12.30 2.25 0.30
C PRO A 216 12.45 3.38 -0.71
N PHE A 217 11.33 3.90 -1.19
CA PHE A 217 11.31 5.11 -1.99
C PHE A 217 11.91 6.24 -1.17
N SER A 218 12.96 6.86 -1.65
CA SER A 218 13.77 7.83 -0.88
C SER A 218 12.90 8.79 -0.06
N ILE A 219 13.11 8.74 1.24
CA ILE A 219 12.43 9.53 2.27
C ILE A 219 13.08 10.91 2.35
#